data_284a40e50351988cdbc77ec2d278de7f
#
_entry.id   284a40e50351988cdbc77ec2d278de7f
#
_cell.length_a   1.000
_cell.length_b   1.000
_cell.length_c   1.000
_cell.angle_alpha   90.00
_cell.angle_beta   90.00
_cell.angle_gamma   90.00
#
_symmetry.space_group_name_H-M   'P 1'
#
loop_
_entity.id
_entity.type
_entity.pdbx_description
1 polymer ?
#
loop_
_entity_poly.entity_id
_entity_poly.type
_entity_poly.pdbx_seq_one_letter_code
_entity_poly.pdbx_strand_id
1 'polypeptide(L)'
;DGPLLVLAGAGSGKTKVITEKIAQLIRRGTFPPEQIAAITFTNKAAREMRERVGKRISRAAAEALTVTTFHSLGLKFLQDEGKRIGLRRGFSIFDSDDQQGLIKDLLPDGADKDALYAAHNGISMVKNMALAPEQAAGQAKTARERQIAALYARYQQRRQAFNAVDFDDLIRLPLQVLESDAD
;
A
#
# COMPACT_ATOMS: atom_id res chain seq x y z
N ASP A 1 2.38 -6.31 -27.35
CA ASP A 1 1.65 -5.36 -26.48
C ASP A 1 2.56 -4.98 -25.34
N GLY A 2 2.92 -3.69 -25.25
CA GLY A 2 3.81 -3.16 -24.22
C GLY A 2 3.03 -2.26 -23.24
N PRO A 3 3.75 -1.67 -22.27
CA PRO A 3 3.18 -0.67 -21.35
C PRO A 3 2.53 0.50 -22.14
N LEU A 4 1.37 0.94 -21.69
CA LEU A 4 0.62 2.04 -22.30
C LEU A 4 0.26 3.09 -21.24
N LEU A 5 0.67 4.33 -21.46
CA LEU A 5 0.25 5.47 -20.67
C LEU A 5 -0.88 6.22 -21.39
N VAL A 6 -2.02 6.41 -20.73
CA VAL A 6 -3.14 7.21 -21.25
C VAL A 6 -3.31 8.47 -20.41
N LEU A 7 -3.04 9.62 -21.01
CA LEU A 7 -3.25 10.93 -20.40
C LEU A 7 -4.67 11.43 -20.73
N ALA A 8 -5.44 11.75 -19.70
CA ALA A 8 -6.83 12.16 -19.87
C ALA A 8 -7.30 13.04 -18.70
N GLY A 9 -8.02 14.12 -19.02
CA GLY A 9 -8.57 15.07 -18.05
C GLY A 9 -9.70 14.48 -17.18
N ALA A 10 -10.18 15.22 -16.21
CA ALA A 10 -11.36 14.84 -15.42
C ALA A 10 -12.59 14.72 -16.35
N GLY A 11 -13.46 13.74 -16.12
CA GLY A 11 -14.68 13.53 -16.92
C GLY A 11 -14.46 12.94 -18.34
N SER A 12 -13.22 12.75 -18.79
CA SER A 12 -12.89 12.28 -20.15
C SER A 12 -13.18 10.79 -20.43
N GLY A 13 -13.69 10.05 -19.43
CA GLY A 13 -14.02 8.65 -19.59
C GLY A 13 -12.88 7.66 -19.37
N LYS A 14 -11.81 8.05 -18.64
CA LYS A 14 -10.68 7.15 -18.27
C LYS A 14 -11.10 5.77 -17.80
N THR A 15 -12.06 5.71 -16.87
CA THR A 15 -12.57 4.44 -16.35
C THR A 15 -13.25 3.61 -17.44
N LYS A 16 -13.93 4.24 -18.41
CA LYS A 16 -14.52 3.55 -19.56
C LYS A 16 -13.44 2.90 -20.42
N VAL A 17 -12.34 3.60 -20.69
CA VAL A 17 -11.21 3.06 -21.47
C VAL A 17 -10.64 1.81 -20.80
N ILE A 18 -10.39 1.86 -19.49
CA ILE A 18 -9.86 0.73 -18.73
C ILE A 18 -10.84 -0.46 -18.78
N THR A 19 -12.13 -0.23 -18.53
CA THR A 19 -13.15 -1.30 -18.51
C THR A 19 -13.33 -1.93 -19.90
N GLU A 20 -13.26 -1.14 -20.99
CA GLU A 20 -13.29 -1.66 -22.36
C GLU A 20 -12.03 -2.48 -22.69
N LYS A 21 -10.85 -2.01 -22.27
CA LYS A 21 -9.60 -2.75 -22.48
C LYS A 21 -9.62 -4.10 -21.78
N ILE A 22 -10.06 -4.15 -20.49
CA ILE A 22 -10.21 -5.41 -19.75
C ILE A 22 -11.16 -6.35 -20.50
N ALA A 23 -12.36 -5.87 -20.85
CA ALA A 23 -13.34 -6.68 -21.56
C ALA A 23 -12.82 -7.18 -22.92
N GLN A 24 -12.03 -6.38 -23.63
CA GLN A 24 -11.40 -6.78 -24.88
C GLN A 24 -10.35 -7.88 -24.68
N LEU A 25 -9.49 -7.77 -23.67
CA LEU A 25 -8.46 -8.76 -23.37
C LEU A 25 -9.09 -10.13 -23.07
N ILE A 26 -10.17 -10.14 -22.28
CA ILE A 26 -10.90 -11.36 -21.92
C ILE A 26 -11.61 -11.96 -23.15
N ARG A 27 -12.35 -11.15 -23.93
CA ARG A 27 -13.06 -11.62 -25.12
C ARG A 27 -12.15 -12.19 -26.20
N ARG A 28 -10.93 -11.65 -26.30
CA ARG A 28 -9.90 -12.16 -27.24
C ARG A 28 -9.15 -13.38 -26.72
N GLY A 29 -9.38 -13.80 -25.46
CA GLY A 29 -8.62 -14.86 -24.82
C GLY A 29 -7.14 -14.53 -24.63
N THR A 30 -6.77 -13.23 -24.64
CA THR A 30 -5.38 -12.82 -24.44
C THR A 30 -4.89 -13.14 -23.04
N PHE A 31 -5.75 -12.90 -22.04
CA PHE A 31 -5.52 -13.26 -20.63
C PHE A 31 -6.82 -13.80 -20.03
N PRO A 32 -6.76 -14.85 -19.23
CA PRO A 32 -7.89 -15.26 -18.40
C PRO A 32 -8.17 -14.22 -17.31
N PRO A 33 -9.43 -14.08 -16.84
CA PRO A 33 -9.80 -13.05 -15.86
C PRO A 33 -8.92 -13.05 -14.60
N GLU A 34 -8.52 -14.21 -14.11
CA GLU A 34 -7.72 -14.42 -12.90
C GLU A 34 -6.31 -13.79 -12.99
N GLN A 35 -5.81 -13.61 -14.20
CA GLN A 35 -4.50 -13.01 -14.47
C GLN A 35 -4.56 -11.48 -14.69
N ILE A 36 -5.75 -10.89 -14.58
CA ILE A 36 -5.92 -9.44 -14.78
C ILE A 36 -6.15 -8.76 -13.43
N ALA A 37 -5.30 -7.79 -13.12
CA ALA A 37 -5.47 -6.92 -11.97
C ALA A 37 -5.79 -5.49 -12.43
N ALA A 38 -6.83 -4.90 -11.86
CA ALA A 38 -7.21 -3.50 -12.05
C ALA A 38 -7.22 -2.79 -10.69
N ILE A 39 -6.37 -1.77 -10.57
CA ILE A 39 -6.15 -1.10 -9.30
C ILE A 39 -6.69 0.32 -9.37
N THR A 40 -7.33 0.75 -8.28
CA THR A 40 -7.89 2.09 -8.14
C THR A 40 -7.67 2.65 -6.74
N PHE A 41 -7.99 3.92 -6.52
CA PHE A 41 -7.73 4.57 -5.23
C PHE A 41 -8.79 4.30 -4.15
N THR A 42 -10.05 4.03 -4.53
CA THR A 42 -11.13 3.86 -3.56
C THR A 42 -11.88 2.55 -3.76
N ASN A 43 -12.37 1.97 -2.67
CA ASN A 43 -13.20 0.77 -2.70
C ASN A 43 -14.50 0.99 -3.48
N LYS A 44 -15.05 2.22 -3.48
CA LYS A 44 -16.21 2.60 -4.28
C LYS A 44 -15.88 2.48 -5.77
N ALA A 45 -14.77 3.08 -6.21
CA ALA A 45 -14.33 3.01 -7.61
C ALA A 45 -14.01 1.56 -8.04
N ALA A 46 -13.44 0.74 -7.16
CA ALA A 46 -13.20 -0.68 -7.44
C ALA A 46 -14.51 -1.44 -7.67
N ARG A 47 -15.53 -1.22 -6.84
CA ARG A 47 -16.87 -1.82 -7.03
C ARG A 47 -17.51 -1.39 -8.34
N GLU A 48 -17.53 -0.06 -8.60
CA GLU A 48 -18.09 0.47 -9.85
C GLU A 48 -17.37 -0.08 -11.08
N MET A 49 -16.05 -0.20 -11.03
CA MET A 49 -15.26 -0.78 -12.13
C MET A 49 -15.63 -2.24 -12.37
N ARG A 50 -15.73 -3.06 -11.30
CA ARG A 50 -16.13 -4.47 -11.39
C ARG A 50 -17.53 -4.63 -12.00
N GLU A 51 -18.49 -3.83 -11.57
CA GLU A 51 -19.85 -3.83 -12.14
C GLU A 51 -19.85 -3.46 -13.61
N ARG A 52 -19.10 -2.44 -13.99
CA ARG A 52 -19.00 -2.00 -15.40
C ARG A 52 -18.37 -3.07 -16.30
N VAL A 53 -17.33 -3.75 -15.81
CA VAL A 53 -16.71 -4.87 -16.53
C VAL A 53 -17.71 -6.03 -16.64
N GLY A 54 -18.40 -6.39 -15.54
CA GLY A 54 -19.39 -7.47 -15.52
C GLY A 54 -20.54 -7.28 -16.53
N LYS A 55 -20.96 -6.03 -16.75
CA LYS A 55 -21.96 -5.71 -17.77
C LYS A 55 -21.47 -5.94 -19.22
N ARG A 56 -20.16 -6.03 -19.44
CA ARG A 56 -19.53 -6.19 -20.77
C ARG A 56 -19.10 -7.61 -21.10
N ILE A 57 -18.86 -8.41 -20.08
CA ILE A 57 -18.39 -9.80 -20.23
C ILE A 57 -19.37 -10.78 -19.61
N SER A 58 -19.13 -11.19 -18.39
CA SER A 58 -20.05 -11.96 -17.56
C SER A 58 -19.77 -11.66 -16.08
N ARG A 59 -20.77 -11.92 -15.23
CA ARG A 59 -20.61 -11.73 -13.78
C ARG A 59 -19.50 -12.64 -13.22
N ALA A 60 -19.49 -13.91 -13.65
CA ALA A 60 -18.48 -14.88 -13.20
C ALA A 60 -17.05 -14.42 -13.58
N ALA A 61 -16.83 -13.96 -14.81
CA ALA A 61 -15.54 -13.44 -15.22
C ALA A 61 -15.16 -12.15 -14.49
N ALA A 62 -16.13 -11.27 -14.14
CA ALA A 62 -15.87 -10.07 -13.37
C ALA A 62 -15.55 -10.36 -11.89
N GLU A 63 -16.08 -11.43 -11.34
CA GLU A 63 -15.75 -11.90 -9.98
C GLU A 63 -14.35 -12.53 -9.91
N ALA A 64 -13.90 -13.16 -10.98
CA ALA A 64 -12.56 -13.74 -11.08
C ALA A 64 -11.45 -12.69 -11.26
N LEU A 65 -11.79 -11.46 -11.71
CA LEU A 65 -10.84 -10.36 -11.81
C LEU A 65 -10.37 -9.86 -10.45
N THR A 66 -9.10 -9.51 -10.33
CA THR A 66 -8.60 -8.72 -9.20
C THR A 66 -8.90 -7.25 -9.44
N VAL A 67 -10.03 -6.74 -8.93
CA VAL A 67 -10.36 -5.29 -8.97
C VAL A 67 -10.35 -4.76 -7.54
N THR A 68 -9.36 -3.93 -7.19
CA THR A 68 -9.09 -3.57 -5.79
C THR A 68 -8.36 -2.23 -5.66
N THR A 69 -8.10 -1.79 -4.43
CA THR A 69 -7.19 -0.66 -4.15
C THR A 69 -5.76 -1.18 -3.90
N PHE A 70 -4.76 -0.29 -3.97
CA PHE A 70 -3.38 -0.64 -3.63
C PHE A 70 -3.28 -1.21 -2.20
N HIS A 71 -3.90 -0.57 -1.21
CA HIS A 71 -3.87 -1.03 0.18
C HIS A 71 -4.52 -2.41 0.35
N SER A 72 -5.68 -2.64 -0.28
CA SER A 72 -6.35 -3.95 -0.20
C SER A 72 -5.56 -5.05 -0.91
N LEU A 73 -4.88 -4.72 -2.03
CA LEU A 73 -3.97 -5.65 -2.71
C LEU A 73 -2.79 -5.99 -1.81
N GLY A 74 -2.16 -4.97 -1.22
CA GLY A 74 -1.03 -5.14 -0.31
C GLY A 74 -1.40 -5.95 0.93
N LEU A 75 -2.58 -5.70 1.51
CA LEU A 75 -3.08 -6.50 2.63
C LEU A 75 -3.20 -7.98 2.26
N LYS A 76 -3.85 -8.28 1.13
CA LYS A 76 -3.98 -9.65 0.64
C LYS A 76 -2.61 -10.30 0.43
N PHE A 77 -1.69 -9.59 -0.22
CA PHE A 77 -0.34 -10.04 -0.45
C PHE A 77 0.39 -10.36 0.87
N LEU A 78 0.29 -9.50 1.88
CA LEU A 78 0.91 -9.73 3.19
C LEU A 78 0.24 -10.86 3.98
N GLN A 79 -1.04 -11.13 3.78
CA GLN A 79 -1.72 -12.30 4.36
C GLN A 79 -1.15 -13.60 3.80
N ASP A 80 -0.80 -13.63 2.53
CA ASP A 80 -0.27 -14.80 1.85
C ASP A 80 1.25 -14.94 2.06
N GLU A 81 2.02 -13.89 1.86
CA GLU A 81 3.49 -13.91 1.80
C GLU A 81 4.20 -13.23 2.99
N GLY A 82 3.46 -12.61 3.91
CA GLY A 82 4.04 -11.82 5.01
C GLY A 82 4.97 -12.60 5.95
N LYS A 83 4.86 -13.94 5.96
CA LYS A 83 5.79 -14.79 6.72
C LYS A 83 7.25 -14.62 6.29
N ARG A 84 7.51 -14.30 5.02
CA ARG A 84 8.85 -14.11 4.46
C ARG A 84 9.59 -12.92 5.10
N ILE A 85 8.84 -11.94 5.58
CA ILE A 85 9.35 -10.75 6.27
C ILE A 85 9.07 -10.76 7.78
N GLY A 86 8.79 -11.95 8.33
CA GLY A 86 8.59 -12.14 9.77
C GLY A 86 7.21 -11.76 10.31
N LEU A 87 6.22 -11.44 9.47
CA LEU A 87 4.84 -11.24 9.93
C LEU A 87 4.20 -12.58 10.27
N ARG A 88 3.60 -12.65 11.45
CA ARG A 88 2.81 -13.81 11.89
C ARG A 88 1.37 -13.70 11.37
N ARG A 89 0.71 -14.83 11.16
CA ARG A 89 -0.71 -14.84 10.79
C ARG A 89 -1.54 -14.08 11.82
N GLY A 90 -2.58 -13.37 11.34
CA GLY A 90 -3.44 -12.58 12.21
C GLY A 90 -2.79 -11.29 12.72
N PHE A 91 -1.87 -10.71 11.95
CA PHE A 91 -1.30 -9.41 12.26
C PHE A 91 -2.38 -8.31 12.33
N SER A 92 -2.17 -7.32 13.18
CA SER A 92 -3.05 -6.16 13.31
C SER A 92 -2.70 -5.09 12.27
N ILE A 93 -3.69 -4.27 11.90
CA ILE A 93 -3.49 -3.07 11.09
C ILE A 93 -3.71 -1.88 12.02
N PHE A 94 -2.65 -1.11 12.24
CA PHE A 94 -2.71 0.12 13.03
C PHE A 94 -3.30 1.25 12.19
N ASP A 95 -4.36 1.85 12.69
CA ASP A 95 -4.89 3.08 12.13
C ASP A 95 -4.09 4.32 12.58
N SER A 96 -4.57 5.51 12.24
CA SER A 96 -3.89 6.76 12.60
C SER A 96 -3.82 6.98 14.11
N ASP A 97 -4.84 6.57 14.84
CA ASP A 97 -4.89 6.75 16.30
C ASP A 97 -3.95 5.77 17.00
N ASP A 98 -3.89 4.52 16.55
CA ASP A 98 -2.94 3.51 17.02
C ASP A 98 -1.50 3.96 16.77
N GLN A 99 -1.21 4.49 15.58
CA GLN A 99 0.11 5.00 15.21
C GLN A 99 0.51 6.18 16.10
N GLN A 100 -0.38 7.16 16.26
CA GLN A 100 -0.13 8.32 17.11
C GLN A 100 0.04 7.93 18.58
N GLY A 101 -0.74 6.98 19.08
CA GLY A 101 -0.58 6.43 20.41
C GLY A 101 0.81 5.84 20.62
N LEU A 102 1.25 4.99 19.71
CA LEU A 102 2.57 4.38 19.76
C LEU A 102 3.71 5.43 19.64
N ILE A 103 3.56 6.43 18.77
CA ILE A 103 4.55 7.50 18.62
C ILE A 103 4.62 8.37 19.87
N LYS A 104 3.47 8.68 20.48
CA LYS A 104 3.40 9.46 21.72
C LYS A 104 4.19 8.80 22.86
N ASP A 105 4.10 7.47 23.01
CA ASP A 105 4.87 6.70 24.00
C ASP A 105 6.39 6.71 23.73
N LEU A 106 6.79 7.05 22.52
CA LEU A 106 8.19 7.11 22.09
C LEU A 106 8.78 8.53 22.15
N LEU A 107 7.94 9.54 22.23
CA LEU A 107 8.37 10.94 22.38
C LEU A 107 8.75 11.25 23.85
N PRO A 108 9.55 12.31 24.08
CA PRO A 108 9.81 12.79 25.43
C PRO A 108 8.52 13.20 26.16
N ASP A 109 8.53 13.09 27.48
CA ASP A 109 7.44 13.55 28.32
C ASP A 109 7.16 15.03 28.06
N GLY A 110 5.86 15.39 27.96
CA GLY A 110 5.44 16.76 27.67
C GLY A 110 5.48 17.19 26.20
N ALA A 111 5.75 16.26 25.28
CA ALA A 111 5.63 16.55 23.85
C ALA A 111 4.20 17.01 23.51
N ASP A 112 4.10 18.10 22.79
CA ASP A 112 2.81 18.69 22.37
C ASP A 112 2.24 18.00 21.12
N LYS A 113 1.05 18.44 20.71
CA LYS A 113 0.38 17.89 19.52
C LYS A 113 1.15 18.15 18.23
N ASP A 114 1.85 19.28 18.14
CA ASP A 114 2.62 19.63 16.96
C ASP A 114 3.85 18.73 16.80
N ALA A 115 4.53 18.43 17.93
CA ALA A 115 5.62 17.46 17.94
C ALA A 115 5.16 16.06 17.55
N LEU A 116 4.01 15.60 18.05
CA LEU A 116 3.41 14.33 17.67
C LEU A 116 3.08 14.27 16.18
N TYR A 117 2.43 15.30 15.65
CA TYR A 117 2.08 15.39 14.25
C TYR A 117 3.33 15.44 13.35
N ALA A 118 4.34 16.23 13.74
CA ALA A 118 5.60 16.30 12.99
C ALA A 118 6.35 14.95 12.99
N ALA A 119 6.33 14.22 14.11
CA ALA A 119 6.92 12.89 14.23
C ALA A 119 6.19 11.87 13.34
N HIS A 120 4.87 11.83 13.41
CA HIS A 120 4.03 10.94 12.59
C HIS A 120 4.28 11.17 11.09
N ASN A 121 4.20 12.44 10.64
CA ASN A 121 4.44 12.78 9.24
C ASN A 121 5.88 12.49 8.80
N GLY A 122 6.85 12.73 9.69
CA GLY A 122 8.25 12.43 9.39
C GLY A 122 8.49 10.94 9.19
N ILE A 123 7.92 10.08 10.02
CA ILE A 123 8.01 8.63 9.88
C ILE A 123 7.32 8.18 8.59
N SER A 124 6.10 8.65 8.32
CA SER A 124 5.36 8.33 7.09
C SER A 124 6.13 8.74 5.84
N MET A 125 6.73 9.95 5.84
CA MET A 125 7.56 10.40 4.72
C MET A 125 8.73 9.46 4.44
N VAL A 126 9.47 9.04 5.48
CA VAL A 126 10.59 8.09 5.34
C VAL A 126 10.13 6.74 4.82
N LYS A 127 8.99 6.23 5.32
CA LYS A 127 8.39 4.98 4.82
C LYS A 127 7.95 5.07 3.36
N ASN A 128 7.38 6.20 2.95
CA ASN A 128 6.97 6.44 1.57
C ASN A 128 8.14 6.56 0.59
N MET A 129 9.35 6.86 1.10
CA MET A 129 10.60 6.77 0.32
C MET A 129 11.14 5.33 0.25
N ALA A 130 10.41 4.34 0.77
CA ALA A 130 10.80 2.94 0.88
C ALA A 130 12.11 2.69 1.66
N LEU A 131 12.52 3.64 2.51
CA LEU A 131 13.75 3.51 3.28
C LEU A 131 13.55 2.61 4.52
N ALA A 132 14.48 1.72 4.75
CA ALA A 132 14.62 1.04 6.03
C ALA A 132 15.18 2.01 7.09
N PRO A 133 15.00 1.75 8.41
CA PRO A 133 15.49 2.63 9.47
C PRO A 133 16.98 2.95 9.36
N GLU A 134 17.80 1.95 9.03
CA GLU A 134 19.25 2.08 8.89
C GLU A 134 19.63 2.97 7.69
N GLN A 135 18.89 2.83 6.58
CA GLN A 135 19.06 3.66 5.39
C GLN A 135 18.66 5.11 5.66
N ALA A 136 17.56 5.31 6.38
CA ALA A 136 17.12 6.63 6.79
C ALA A 136 18.14 7.32 7.69
N ALA A 137 18.74 6.60 8.64
CA ALA A 137 19.80 7.11 9.50
C ALA A 137 21.07 7.47 8.71
N GLY A 138 21.47 6.62 7.75
CA GLY A 138 22.65 6.88 6.91
C GLY A 138 22.48 8.04 5.94
N GLN A 139 21.26 8.35 5.51
CA GLN A 139 20.96 9.45 4.59
C GLN A 139 20.63 10.78 5.29
N ALA A 140 20.45 10.78 6.62
CA ALA A 140 20.04 11.96 7.39
C ALA A 140 21.15 13.02 7.43
N LYS A 141 20.88 14.18 6.84
CA LYS A 141 21.82 15.33 6.76
C LYS A 141 21.62 16.32 7.89
N THR A 142 20.37 16.56 8.30
CA THR A 142 20.00 17.54 9.32
C THR A 142 19.79 16.88 10.69
N ALA A 143 19.83 17.68 11.76
CA ALA A 143 19.51 17.20 13.10
C ALA A 143 18.08 16.64 13.18
N ARG A 144 17.12 17.29 12.51
CA ARG A 144 15.72 16.86 12.45
C ARG A 144 15.58 15.52 11.75
N GLU A 145 16.25 15.31 10.63
CA GLU A 145 16.22 14.02 9.91
C GLU A 145 16.81 12.90 10.76
N ARG A 146 17.91 13.16 11.48
CA ARG A 146 18.49 12.18 12.42
C ARG A 146 17.53 11.83 13.56
N GLN A 147 16.82 12.81 14.12
CA GLN A 147 15.81 12.57 15.14
C GLN A 147 14.65 11.71 14.61
N ILE A 148 14.14 12.02 13.41
CA ILE A 148 13.07 11.23 12.78
C ILE A 148 13.55 9.81 12.48
N ALA A 149 14.75 9.61 11.96
CA ALA A 149 15.31 8.30 11.68
C ALA A 149 15.45 7.44 12.95
N ALA A 150 15.94 8.04 14.05
CA ALA A 150 16.04 7.36 15.34
C ALA A 150 14.65 6.99 15.91
N LEU A 151 13.68 7.90 15.80
CA LEU A 151 12.30 7.64 16.24
C LEU A 151 11.66 6.55 15.36
N TYR A 152 11.89 6.59 14.06
CA TYR A 152 11.40 5.58 13.12
C TYR A 152 11.93 4.18 13.47
N ALA A 153 13.20 4.04 13.81
CA ALA A 153 13.77 2.75 14.24
C ALA A 153 13.04 2.19 15.48
N ARG A 154 12.81 3.04 16.49
CA ARG A 154 12.07 2.66 17.70
C ARG A 154 10.61 2.32 17.41
N TYR A 155 9.95 3.11 16.57
CA TYR A 155 8.58 2.88 16.13
C TYR A 155 8.47 1.52 15.41
N GLN A 156 9.36 1.25 14.47
CA GLN A 156 9.39 0.01 13.71
C GLN A 156 9.55 -1.21 14.63
N GLN A 157 10.48 -1.14 15.60
CA GLN A 157 10.70 -2.21 16.57
C GLN A 157 9.45 -2.48 17.43
N ARG A 158 8.80 -1.42 17.95
CA ARG A 158 7.58 -1.56 18.74
C ARG A 158 6.42 -2.14 17.93
N ARG A 159 6.19 -1.62 16.73
CA ARG A 159 5.16 -2.10 15.82
C ARG A 159 5.35 -3.59 15.49
N GLN A 160 6.60 -4.02 15.20
CA GLN A 160 6.93 -5.42 14.97
C GLN A 160 6.65 -6.30 16.20
N ALA A 161 6.96 -5.82 17.40
CA ALA A 161 6.67 -6.55 18.65
C ALA A 161 5.18 -6.82 18.82
N PHE A 162 4.31 -5.88 18.40
CA PHE A 162 2.86 -6.05 18.37
C PHE A 162 2.37 -6.94 17.20
N ASN A 163 3.25 -7.41 16.33
CA ASN A 163 2.88 -8.08 15.09
C ASN A 163 1.85 -7.26 14.31
N ALA A 164 2.13 -6.00 14.11
CA ALA A 164 1.25 -5.06 13.43
C ALA A 164 1.90 -4.48 12.17
N VAL A 165 1.07 -4.01 11.26
CA VAL A 165 1.42 -3.18 10.10
C VAL A 165 0.60 -1.90 10.17
N ASP A 166 1.05 -0.84 9.55
CA ASP A 166 0.26 0.37 9.35
C ASP A 166 -0.09 0.57 7.86
N PHE A 167 -0.79 1.65 7.52
CA PHE A 167 -1.20 1.90 6.14
C PHE A 167 -0.03 2.05 5.17
N ASP A 168 1.08 2.68 5.59
CA ASP A 168 2.27 2.80 4.74
C ASP A 168 2.90 1.42 4.48
N ASP A 169 2.86 0.53 5.47
CA ASP A 169 3.37 -0.83 5.35
C ASP A 169 2.57 -1.70 4.38
N LEU A 170 1.27 -1.45 4.21
CA LEU A 170 0.46 -2.17 3.23
C LEU A 170 0.94 -1.94 1.78
N ILE A 171 1.72 -0.89 1.54
CA ILE A 171 2.36 -0.62 0.24
C ILE A 171 3.82 -1.04 0.27
N ARG A 172 4.56 -0.62 1.30
CA ARG A 172 6.01 -0.80 1.37
C ARG A 172 6.45 -2.25 1.55
N LEU A 173 5.80 -2.99 2.45
CA LEU A 173 6.22 -4.37 2.76
C LEU A 173 6.00 -5.35 1.61
N PRO A 174 4.89 -5.30 0.84
CA PRO A 174 4.79 -6.08 -0.41
C PRO A 174 5.92 -5.81 -1.39
N LEU A 175 6.33 -4.54 -1.55
CA LEU A 175 7.46 -4.18 -2.40
C LEU A 175 8.76 -4.83 -1.90
N GLN A 176 9.02 -4.77 -0.60
CA GLN A 176 10.18 -5.41 0.02
C GLN A 176 10.23 -6.93 -0.23
N VAL A 177 9.07 -7.61 -0.15
CA VAL A 177 9.01 -9.06 -0.46
C VAL A 177 9.32 -9.32 -1.93
N LEU A 178 8.73 -8.53 -2.84
CA LEU A 178 8.95 -8.68 -4.28
C LEU A 178 10.41 -8.41 -4.68
N GLU A 179 11.07 -7.45 -4.05
CA GLU A 179 12.49 -7.15 -4.29
C GLU A 179 13.42 -8.26 -3.76
N SER A 180 13.04 -8.91 -2.67
CA SER A 180 13.83 -10.03 -2.12
C SER A 180 13.74 -11.33 -2.94
N ASP A 181 12.75 -11.46 -3.83
CA ASP A 181 12.54 -12.61 -4.71
C ASP A 181 13.02 -12.35 -6.16
N ALA A 182 13.64 -11.20 -6.43
CA ALA A 182 14.09 -10.85 -7.79
C ALA A 182 15.38 -11.58 -8.23
N ASP A 183 15.98 -12.37 -7.35
CA ASP A 183 17.13 -13.27 -7.58
C ASP A 183 16.64 -14.73 -7.70
#